data_4e907795e1ba40457286630a68c30aa0
#
_entry.id   4e907795e1ba40457286630a68c30aa0
#
_cell.length_a   1.000
_cell.length_b   1.000
_cell.length_c   1.000
_cell.angle_alpha   90.00
_cell.angle_beta   90.00
_cell.angle_gamma   90.00
#
_symmetry.space_group_name_H-M   'P 1'
#
loop_
_entity.id
_entity.type
_entity.pdbx_description
1 polymer ?
#
loop_
_entity_poly.entity_id
_entity_poly.type
_entity_poly.pdbx_seq_one_letter_code
_entity_poly.pdbx_strand_id
1 'polypeptide(L)'
;MMDAANRAGVTAFTQSDPAGLERQVGEGGAMLSGGQRQAVTIARAFLGRPPVLLMDEPTSAMDNRSEMHIKHQLAQLKPSETLILITHKTSMLDIVDRVIVMEKGSVIADGPKSQVLNDLKQGKVRAVS
;
A
#
# COMPACT_ATOMS: atom_id res chain seq x y z
N MET A 1 6.97 -8.87 -15.45
CA MET A 1 6.15 -7.68 -15.75
C MET A 1 4.65 -7.97 -15.59
N MET A 2 4.07 -8.92 -16.30
CA MET A 2 2.62 -9.26 -16.19
C MET A 2 2.19 -9.62 -14.76
N ASP A 3 2.97 -10.40 -14.02
CA ASP A 3 2.68 -10.73 -12.62
C ASP A 3 2.56 -9.48 -11.74
N ALA A 4 3.50 -8.55 -11.85
CA ALA A 4 3.47 -7.30 -11.11
C ALA A 4 2.26 -6.43 -11.48
N ALA A 5 1.91 -6.37 -12.76
CA ALA A 5 0.73 -5.65 -13.25
C ALA A 5 -0.58 -6.25 -12.70
N ASN A 6 -0.69 -7.58 -12.70
CA ASN A 6 -1.84 -8.29 -12.13
C ASN A 6 -1.98 -8.04 -10.63
N ARG A 7 -0.90 -8.20 -9.88
CA ARG A 7 -0.86 -7.99 -8.44
C ARG A 7 -1.25 -6.58 -8.05
N ALA A 8 -0.83 -5.58 -8.82
CA ALA A 8 -1.16 -4.18 -8.57
C ALA A 8 -2.54 -3.75 -9.12
N GLY A 9 -3.26 -4.63 -9.80
CA GLY A 9 -4.57 -4.31 -10.39
C GLY A 9 -4.51 -3.49 -11.68
N VAL A 10 -3.33 -3.35 -12.29
CA VAL A 10 -3.16 -2.62 -13.57
C VAL A 10 -3.94 -3.29 -14.68
N THR A 11 -3.95 -4.61 -14.71
CA THR A 11 -4.68 -5.38 -15.73
C THR A 11 -6.19 -5.16 -15.67
N ALA A 12 -6.75 -4.79 -14.53
CA ALA A 12 -8.19 -4.55 -14.40
C ALA A 12 -8.68 -3.41 -15.31
N PHE A 13 -7.86 -2.38 -15.55
CA PHE A 13 -8.24 -1.28 -16.43
C PHE A 13 -7.58 -1.34 -17.83
N THR A 14 -6.54 -2.18 -18.01
CA THR A 14 -5.92 -2.34 -19.34
C THR A 14 -6.58 -3.43 -20.16
N GLN A 15 -7.23 -4.42 -19.55
CA GLN A 15 -7.92 -5.49 -20.27
C GLN A 15 -9.08 -5.01 -21.14
N SER A 16 -9.72 -3.90 -20.79
CA SER A 16 -10.79 -3.31 -21.57
C SER A 16 -10.29 -2.35 -22.68
N ASP A 17 -9.01 -2.04 -22.69
CA ASP A 17 -8.39 -1.16 -23.69
C ASP A 17 -7.80 -2.01 -24.83
N PRO A 18 -8.12 -1.72 -26.10
CA PRO A 18 -7.57 -2.46 -27.26
C PRO A 18 -6.03 -2.46 -27.30
N ALA A 19 -5.39 -1.39 -26.78
CA ALA A 19 -3.93 -1.29 -26.70
C ALA A 19 -3.35 -2.04 -25.49
N GLY A 20 -4.18 -2.50 -24.54
CA GLY A 20 -3.74 -3.22 -23.35
C GLY A 20 -2.69 -2.46 -22.56
N LEU A 21 -1.55 -3.11 -22.32
CA LEU A 21 -0.41 -2.49 -21.63
C LEU A 21 0.39 -1.51 -22.49
N GLU A 22 0.20 -1.51 -23.80
CA GLU A 22 0.81 -0.56 -24.74
C GLU A 22 0.03 0.76 -24.83
N ARG A 23 -1.02 0.91 -24.04
CA ARG A 23 -1.82 2.12 -23.95
C ARG A 23 -0.94 3.33 -23.65
N GLN A 24 -1.11 4.38 -24.39
CA GLN A 24 -0.49 5.67 -24.09
C GLN A 24 -1.13 6.28 -22.84
N VAL A 25 -0.32 6.66 -21.87
CA VAL A 25 -0.78 7.19 -20.58
C VAL A 25 -0.53 8.70 -20.41
N GLY A 26 0.09 9.31 -21.44
CA GLY A 26 0.47 10.73 -21.41
C GLY A 26 1.70 11.01 -20.54
N GLU A 27 2.19 12.24 -20.62
CA GLU A 27 3.32 12.67 -19.80
C GLU A 27 2.96 12.60 -18.31
N GLY A 28 3.81 11.95 -17.51
CA GLY A 28 3.57 11.74 -16.09
C GLY A 28 2.30 10.94 -15.75
N GLY A 29 1.72 10.23 -16.73
CA GLY A 29 0.47 9.47 -16.52
C GLY A 29 -0.78 10.35 -16.51
N ALA A 30 -0.76 11.51 -17.20
CA ALA A 30 -1.86 12.48 -17.19
C ALA A 30 -3.21 11.90 -17.66
N MET A 31 -3.19 10.84 -18.48
CA MET A 31 -4.39 10.16 -18.98
C MET A 31 -4.91 9.06 -18.05
N LEU A 32 -4.27 8.86 -16.91
CA LEU A 32 -4.70 7.90 -15.89
C LEU A 32 -5.41 8.61 -14.73
N SER A 33 -6.39 7.93 -14.12
CA SER A 33 -6.95 8.38 -12.83
C SER A 33 -5.89 8.32 -11.73
N GLY A 34 -6.12 9.00 -10.60
CA GLY A 34 -5.23 8.94 -9.44
C GLY A 34 -4.97 7.49 -8.96
N GLY A 35 -6.03 6.70 -8.84
CA GLY A 35 -5.92 5.29 -8.46
C GLY A 35 -5.18 4.44 -9.50
N GLN A 36 -5.39 4.69 -10.80
CA GLN A 36 -4.66 3.99 -11.86
C GLN A 36 -3.16 4.33 -11.84
N ARG A 37 -2.79 5.61 -11.64
CA ARG A 37 -1.38 6.01 -11.45
C ARG A 37 -0.76 5.32 -10.25
N GLN A 38 -1.49 5.25 -9.14
CA GLN A 38 -1.05 4.58 -7.93
C GLN A 38 -0.87 3.08 -8.15
N ALA A 39 -1.77 2.41 -8.87
CA ALA A 39 -1.64 1.00 -9.26
C ALA A 39 -0.37 0.75 -10.09
N VAL A 40 -0.05 1.62 -11.05
CA VAL A 40 1.19 1.52 -11.84
C VAL A 40 2.42 1.68 -10.95
N THR A 41 2.39 2.61 -9.99
CA THR A 41 3.49 2.80 -9.02
C THR A 41 3.71 1.56 -8.16
N ILE A 42 2.63 0.93 -7.68
CA ILE A 42 2.69 -0.32 -6.92
C ILE A 42 3.22 -1.46 -7.79
N ALA A 43 2.78 -1.55 -9.06
CA ALA A 43 3.30 -2.56 -9.99
C ALA A 43 4.82 -2.45 -10.15
N ARG A 44 5.34 -1.22 -10.24
CA ARG A 44 6.80 -0.98 -10.28
C ARG A 44 7.50 -1.46 -9.01
N ALA A 45 6.91 -1.25 -7.83
CA ALA A 45 7.47 -1.75 -6.58
C ALA A 45 7.50 -3.28 -6.50
N PHE A 46 6.54 -3.97 -7.14
CA PHE A 46 6.52 -5.44 -7.21
C PHE A 46 7.48 -6.04 -8.25
N LEU A 47 8.03 -5.22 -9.16
CA LEU A 47 9.00 -5.72 -10.13
C LEU A 47 10.26 -6.23 -9.43
N GLY A 48 10.78 -7.35 -9.90
CA GLY A 48 12.01 -7.92 -9.35
C GLY A 48 11.86 -8.59 -7.97
N ARG A 49 10.66 -8.58 -7.39
CA ARG A 49 10.39 -9.19 -6.07
C ARG A 49 11.42 -8.78 -5.01
N PRO A 50 11.50 -7.50 -4.67
CA PRO A 50 12.47 -7.02 -3.71
C PRO A 50 12.23 -7.64 -2.33
N PRO A 51 13.27 -7.91 -1.54
CA PRO A 51 13.12 -8.46 -0.19
C PRO A 51 12.49 -7.45 0.80
N VAL A 52 12.54 -6.17 0.49
CA VAL A 52 11.93 -5.10 1.28
C VAL A 52 11.08 -4.21 0.39
N LEU A 53 9.82 -4.06 0.76
CA LEU A 53 8.87 -3.13 0.14
C LEU A 53 8.64 -1.96 1.10
N LEU A 54 8.96 -0.75 0.66
CA LEU A 54 8.63 0.49 1.37
C LEU A 54 7.51 1.19 0.61
N MET A 55 6.39 1.40 1.27
CA MET A 55 5.20 2.02 0.69
C MET A 55 4.68 3.15 1.58
N ASP A 56 4.54 4.32 0.98
CA ASP A 56 3.99 5.50 1.64
C ASP A 56 2.61 5.80 1.04
N GLU A 57 1.57 5.70 1.88
CA GLU A 57 0.16 5.90 1.52
C GLU A 57 -0.26 5.22 0.20
N PRO A 58 0.05 3.91 -0.01
CA PRO A 58 -0.05 3.27 -1.32
C PRO A 58 -1.47 3.19 -1.89
N THR A 59 -2.50 3.39 -1.07
CA THR A 59 -3.91 3.28 -1.48
C THR A 59 -4.71 4.57 -1.28
N SER A 60 -4.05 5.71 -1.08
CA SER A 60 -4.71 6.98 -0.75
C SER A 60 -5.67 7.48 -1.83
N ALA A 61 -5.37 7.23 -3.11
CA ALA A 61 -6.19 7.64 -4.26
C ALA A 61 -7.05 6.49 -4.84
N MET A 62 -7.12 5.34 -4.16
CA MET A 62 -7.86 4.17 -4.62
C MET A 62 -9.27 4.11 -4.03
N ASP A 63 -10.19 3.54 -4.81
CA ASP A 63 -11.49 3.11 -4.29
C ASP A 63 -11.36 1.88 -3.39
N ASN A 64 -12.42 1.57 -2.65
CA ASN A 64 -12.43 0.45 -1.70
C ASN A 64 -12.10 -0.90 -2.35
N ARG A 65 -12.55 -1.14 -3.58
CA ARG A 65 -12.29 -2.41 -4.28
C ARG A 65 -10.82 -2.56 -4.62
N SER A 66 -10.22 -1.52 -5.16
CA SER A 66 -8.80 -1.48 -5.51
C SER A 66 -7.93 -1.57 -4.25
N GLU A 67 -8.30 -0.87 -3.18
CA GLU A 67 -7.62 -0.97 -1.88
C GLU A 67 -7.65 -2.40 -1.34
N MET A 68 -8.82 -3.04 -1.33
CA MET A 68 -8.94 -4.43 -0.87
C MET A 68 -8.09 -5.40 -1.69
N HIS A 69 -8.01 -5.18 -3.00
CA HIS A 69 -7.14 -5.97 -3.88
C HIS A 69 -5.67 -5.84 -3.49
N ILE A 70 -5.18 -4.61 -3.32
CA ILE A 70 -3.79 -4.35 -2.89
C ILE A 70 -3.52 -4.93 -1.50
N LYS A 71 -4.42 -4.70 -0.55
CA LYS A 71 -4.34 -5.27 0.80
C LYS A 71 -4.18 -6.79 0.76
N HIS A 72 -4.99 -7.48 -0.05
CA HIS A 72 -4.91 -8.93 -0.23
C HIS A 72 -3.55 -9.36 -0.81
N GLN A 73 -3.03 -8.63 -1.79
CA GLN A 73 -1.72 -8.94 -2.39
C GLN A 73 -0.56 -8.73 -1.40
N LEU A 74 -0.62 -7.68 -0.59
CA LEU A 74 0.38 -7.41 0.45
C LEU A 74 0.32 -8.44 1.58
N ALA A 75 -0.87 -8.94 1.93
CA ALA A 75 -1.03 -10.00 2.92
C ALA A 75 -0.43 -11.36 2.48
N GLN A 76 -0.17 -11.53 1.18
CA GLN A 76 0.44 -12.74 0.61
C GLN A 76 1.97 -12.67 0.46
N LEU A 77 2.61 -11.61 0.98
CA LEU A 77 4.07 -11.52 0.99
C LEU A 77 4.66 -12.71 1.75
N LYS A 78 5.79 -13.21 1.25
CA LYS A 78 6.47 -14.35 1.86
C LYS A 78 7.12 -13.95 3.19
N PRO A 79 7.37 -14.88 4.11
CA PRO A 79 8.08 -14.58 5.36
C PRO A 79 9.48 -13.98 5.17
N SER A 80 10.08 -14.17 3.99
CA SER A 80 11.38 -13.59 3.62
C SER A 80 11.27 -12.16 3.06
N GLU A 81 10.06 -11.65 2.85
CA GLU A 81 9.79 -10.31 2.33
C GLU A 81 9.32 -9.41 3.48
N THR A 82 9.89 -8.24 3.59
CA THR A 82 9.53 -7.25 4.62
C THR A 82 8.69 -6.14 4.00
N LEU A 83 7.55 -5.85 4.61
CA LEU A 83 6.73 -4.69 4.27
C LEU A 83 6.92 -3.58 5.30
N ILE A 84 7.32 -2.41 4.85
CA ILE A 84 7.28 -1.16 5.61
C ILE A 84 6.18 -0.30 5.00
N LEU A 85 5.11 -0.12 5.75
CA LEU A 85 3.90 0.56 5.29
C LEU A 85 3.68 1.83 6.13
N ILE A 86 3.67 2.98 5.48
CA ILE A 86 3.27 4.24 6.08
C ILE A 86 1.83 4.50 5.66
N THR A 87 0.92 4.62 6.61
CA THR A 87 -0.48 4.89 6.33
C THR A 87 -1.22 5.46 7.54
N HIS A 88 -2.22 6.27 7.29
CA HIS A 88 -3.21 6.69 8.28
C HIS A 88 -4.52 5.89 8.20
N LYS A 89 -4.62 4.96 7.24
CA LYS A 89 -5.79 4.09 7.08
C LYS A 89 -5.74 2.90 8.03
N THR A 90 -6.66 2.87 8.98
CA THR A 90 -6.78 1.76 9.94
C THR A 90 -7.08 0.42 9.28
N SER A 91 -7.77 0.43 8.11
CA SER A 91 -8.03 -0.76 7.30
C SER A 91 -6.78 -1.51 6.86
N MET A 92 -5.66 -0.80 6.70
CA MET A 92 -4.38 -1.39 6.29
C MET A 92 -3.61 -2.02 7.45
N LEU A 93 -3.98 -1.74 8.71
CA LEU A 93 -3.30 -2.32 9.87
C LEU A 93 -3.52 -3.83 10.03
N ASP A 94 -4.55 -4.39 9.37
CA ASP A 94 -4.82 -5.83 9.46
C ASP A 94 -3.69 -6.70 8.90
N ILE A 95 -2.90 -6.16 7.97
CA ILE A 95 -1.83 -6.91 7.27
C ILE A 95 -0.44 -6.72 7.88
N VAL A 96 -0.32 -5.99 8.98
CA VAL A 96 0.96 -5.76 9.67
C VAL A 96 0.97 -6.42 11.05
N ASP A 97 2.16 -6.79 11.52
CA ASP A 97 2.35 -7.44 12.81
C ASP A 97 2.85 -6.47 13.88
N ARG A 98 3.58 -5.45 13.48
CA ARG A 98 4.20 -4.44 14.33
C ARG A 98 3.73 -3.05 13.90
N VAL A 99 3.51 -2.17 14.86
CA VAL A 99 3.11 -0.79 14.62
C VAL A 99 4.09 0.14 15.31
N ILE A 100 4.54 1.14 14.56
CA ILE A 100 5.33 2.26 15.07
C ILE A 100 4.48 3.52 14.93
N VAL A 101 4.23 4.20 16.02
CA VAL A 101 3.50 5.47 16.02
C VAL A 101 4.50 6.61 16.12
N MET A 102 4.41 7.53 15.16
CA MET A 102 5.28 8.69 15.11
C MET A 102 4.49 9.97 15.30
N GLU A 103 5.06 10.90 16.04
CA GLU A 103 4.52 12.24 16.23
C GLU A 103 5.65 13.27 16.25
N LYS A 104 5.48 14.36 15.51
CA LYS A 104 6.45 15.47 15.44
C LYS A 104 7.91 15.01 15.26
N GLY A 105 8.10 13.98 14.40
CA GLY A 105 9.43 13.42 14.12
C GLY A 105 9.99 12.47 15.18
N SER A 106 9.21 12.14 16.22
CA SER A 106 9.64 11.22 17.28
C SER A 106 8.78 9.97 17.32
N VAL A 107 9.38 8.83 17.63
CA VAL A 107 8.66 7.59 17.90
C VAL A 107 8.04 7.67 19.29
N ILE A 108 6.71 7.57 19.38
CA ILE A 108 5.96 7.62 20.64
C ILE A 108 5.43 6.26 21.09
N ALA A 109 5.33 5.30 20.18
CA ALA A 109 5.05 3.90 20.50
C ALA A 109 5.67 3.00 19.44
N ASP A 110 6.08 1.80 19.85
CA ASP A 110 6.65 0.79 18.98
C ASP A 110 6.44 -0.59 19.62
N GLY A 111 5.84 -1.52 18.89
CA GLY A 111 5.63 -2.86 19.38
C GLY A 111 4.64 -3.69 18.57
N PRO A 112 4.26 -4.87 19.09
CA PRO A 112 3.22 -5.69 18.48
C PRO A 112 1.93 -4.90 18.28
N LYS A 113 1.30 -5.07 17.12
CA LYS A 113 0.08 -4.35 16.73
C LYS A 113 -0.98 -4.34 17.83
N SER A 114 -1.29 -5.49 18.40
CA SER A 114 -2.33 -5.61 19.43
C SER A 114 -2.04 -4.78 20.66
N GLN A 115 -0.79 -4.73 21.12
CA GLN A 115 -0.37 -3.96 22.26
C GLN A 115 -0.45 -2.46 21.98
N VAL A 116 0.16 -2.00 20.88
CA VAL A 116 0.17 -0.58 20.51
C VAL A 116 -1.24 -0.04 20.31
N LEU A 117 -2.12 -0.78 19.61
CA LEU A 117 -3.50 -0.35 19.39
C LEU A 117 -4.31 -0.31 20.71
N ASN A 118 -4.05 -1.22 21.63
CA ASN A 118 -4.69 -1.20 22.95
C ASN A 118 -4.22 0.02 23.78
N ASP A 119 -2.92 0.30 23.78
CA ASP A 119 -2.34 1.44 24.49
C ASP A 119 -2.86 2.78 23.96
N LEU A 120 -3.03 2.90 22.63
CA LEU A 120 -3.67 4.05 22.00
C LEU A 120 -5.12 4.22 22.45
N LYS A 121 -5.91 3.13 22.47
CA LYS A 121 -7.32 3.15 22.93
C LYS A 121 -7.44 3.55 24.39
N GLN A 122 -6.49 3.17 25.24
CA GLN A 122 -6.46 3.49 26.66
C GLN A 122 -5.88 4.88 26.97
N GLY A 123 -5.45 5.62 25.94
CA GLY A 123 -4.83 6.94 26.09
C GLY A 123 -3.46 6.92 26.79
N LYS A 124 -2.82 5.75 26.88
CA LYS A 124 -1.45 5.60 27.42
C LYS A 124 -0.41 6.17 26.46
N VAL A 125 -0.74 6.20 25.17
CA VAL A 125 0.03 6.87 24.11
C VAL A 125 -0.88 7.95 23.55
N ARG A 126 -0.55 9.21 23.74
CA ARG A 126 -1.28 10.32 23.15
C ARG A 126 -0.69 10.61 21.77
N ALA A 127 -1.41 10.25 20.73
CA ALA A 127 -1.28 10.96 19.47
C ALA A 127 -1.89 12.36 19.73
N VAL A 128 -1.05 13.38 19.82
CA VAL A 128 -1.53 14.76 19.90
C VAL A 128 -1.99 15.12 18.49
N SER A 129 -3.30 15.25 18.33
CA SER A 129 -3.93 15.78 17.12
C SER A 129 -3.48 17.20 16.82
#